data_e65b226cbf4acd35b7f641781b23f99e
#
_entry.id   e65b226cbf4acd35b7f641781b23f99e
#
_cell.length_a   1.000
_cell.length_b   1.000
_cell.length_c   1.000
_cell.angle_alpha   90.00
_cell.angle_beta   90.00
_cell.angle_gamma   90.00
#
_symmetry.space_group_name_H-M   'P 1'
#
loop_
_entity.id
_entity.type
_entity.pdbx_description
1 polymer ?
#
loop_
_entity_poly.entity_id
_entity_poly.type
_entity_poly.pdbx_seq_one_letter_code
_entity_poly.pdbx_strand_id
1 'polypeptide(L)'
;MEPLTSMDLVVADKQAIATDIVRLVLRHAAGQMLPGAEPGAHIALDLDGRVRRYSLLHTGPALDHYSIAVLRTAQSQGGSQFIHDQLAVGDPVRVLELAHEFALQPDAPYTLLIGGGIGITPLLSMAEHLQQAGQRFALHQIVHDATRQYPLAPGLPGQTHIGRSSLDLPGLLAAQVPGSQVYVCGPAGLVGAVRAAAAQLGWAPERIHSESFGAAADASDGPLRVTLVQSGQRIDVAPGQSLLDALLAAGAWTGYECRRGVCGACLTEVVSGTPIHRDSIAPALRGHAMCTCVSWAEGPELALNL
;
A
#
# COMPACT_ATOMS: atom_id res chain seq x y z
N MET A 1 7.46 -5.95 -20.74
CA MET A 1 5.99 -5.71 -20.80
C MET A 1 5.83 -4.29 -21.31
N GLU A 2 5.14 -4.11 -22.44
CA GLU A 2 4.85 -2.75 -22.92
C GLU A 2 4.02 -2.00 -21.87
N PRO A 3 4.27 -0.70 -21.66
CA PRO A 3 3.46 0.08 -20.75
C PRO A 3 2.02 0.07 -21.24
N LEU A 4 1.10 -0.27 -20.36
CA LEU A 4 -0.31 -0.34 -20.66
C LEU A 4 -0.80 1.05 -21.05
N THR A 5 -1.28 1.17 -22.30
CA THR A 5 -2.05 2.34 -22.72
C THR A 5 -3.29 2.47 -21.82
N SER A 6 -3.62 3.66 -21.37
CA SER A 6 -4.82 3.90 -20.54
C SER A 6 -6.06 3.26 -21.18
N MET A 7 -6.94 2.69 -20.36
CA MET A 7 -8.16 2.07 -20.83
C MET A 7 -9.38 2.66 -20.10
N ASP A 8 -10.47 2.83 -20.84
CA ASP A 8 -11.75 3.25 -20.27
C ASP A 8 -12.60 2.01 -19.95
N LEU A 9 -12.95 1.85 -18.68
CA LEU A 9 -13.79 0.78 -18.16
C LEU A 9 -15.10 1.37 -17.64
N VAL A 10 -16.06 0.52 -17.32
CA VAL A 10 -17.31 0.89 -16.67
C VAL A 10 -17.45 0.17 -15.33
N VAL A 11 -18.05 0.82 -14.36
CA VAL A 11 -18.42 0.19 -13.08
C VAL A 11 -19.54 -0.80 -13.35
N ALA A 12 -19.23 -2.08 -13.33
CA ALA A 12 -20.18 -3.17 -13.56
C ALA A 12 -20.93 -3.58 -12.28
N ASP A 13 -20.27 -3.42 -11.11
CA ASP A 13 -20.85 -3.70 -9.80
C ASP A 13 -20.19 -2.82 -8.72
N LYS A 14 -20.97 -2.44 -7.71
CA LYS A 14 -20.53 -1.72 -6.53
C LYS A 14 -21.25 -2.23 -5.30
N GLN A 15 -20.55 -2.89 -4.40
CA GLN A 15 -21.13 -3.55 -3.23
C GLN A 15 -20.43 -3.12 -1.93
N ALA A 16 -21.17 -2.74 -0.91
CA ALA A 16 -20.66 -2.62 0.44
C ALA A 16 -20.38 -4.02 1.00
N ILE A 17 -19.13 -4.27 1.42
CA ILE A 17 -18.67 -5.60 1.87
C ILE A 17 -18.29 -5.63 3.35
N ALA A 18 -17.99 -4.47 3.92
CA ALA A 18 -17.73 -4.27 5.35
C ALA A 18 -17.95 -2.78 5.69
N THR A 19 -17.88 -2.42 6.95
CA THR A 19 -17.99 -1.01 7.37
C THR A 19 -16.90 -0.18 6.68
N ASP A 20 -17.32 0.87 5.99
CA ASP A 20 -16.47 1.77 5.21
C ASP A 20 -15.70 1.09 4.06
N ILE A 21 -16.05 -0.12 3.63
CA ILE A 21 -15.37 -0.80 2.53
C ILE A 21 -16.39 -1.17 1.43
N VAL A 22 -16.13 -0.68 0.21
CA VAL A 22 -16.88 -1.10 -0.98
C VAL A 22 -15.99 -1.90 -1.91
N ARG A 23 -16.56 -2.93 -2.54
CA ARG A 23 -15.96 -3.62 -3.68
C ARG A 23 -16.50 -3.00 -4.96
N LEU A 24 -15.62 -2.72 -5.90
CA LEU A 24 -15.94 -2.34 -7.27
C LEU A 24 -15.52 -3.45 -8.22
N VAL A 25 -16.35 -3.69 -9.22
CA VAL A 25 -16.04 -4.51 -10.39
C VAL A 25 -16.04 -3.60 -11.62
N LEU A 26 -14.92 -3.60 -12.34
CA LEU A 26 -14.71 -2.76 -13.52
C LEU A 26 -14.59 -3.66 -14.76
N ARG A 27 -15.36 -3.40 -15.81
CA ARG A 27 -15.37 -4.17 -17.06
C ARG A 27 -15.19 -3.28 -18.28
N HIS A 28 -14.71 -3.86 -19.37
CA HIS A 28 -14.74 -3.20 -20.65
C HIS A 28 -16.20 -3.07 -21.13
N ALA A 29 -16.62 -1.88 -21.58
CA ALA A 29 -18.01 -1.60 -21.97
C ALA A 29 -18.53 -2.54 -23.08
N ALA A 30 -17.64 -2.97 -24.00
CA ALA A 30 -17.96 -3.92 -25.06
C ALA A 30 -17.72 -5.39 -24.67
N GLY A 31 -17.48 -5.70 -23.39
CA GLY A 31 -17.26 -7.08 -22.91
C GLY A 31 -15.93 -7.71 -23.35
N GLN A 32 -14.96 -6.92 -23.77
CA GLN A 32 -13.65 -7.43 -24.14
C GLN A 32 -12.87 -7.88 -22.90
N MET A 33 -12.02 -8.89 -23.08
CA MET A 33 -11.10 -9.32 -22.04
C MET A 33 -10.07 -8.22 -21.73
N LEU A 34 -9.76 -8.10 -20.46
CA LEU A 34 -8.76 -7.17 -19.95
C LEU A 34 -7.39 -7.83 -19.91
N PRO A 35 -6.30 -7.04 -19.95
CA PRO A 35 -4.96 -7.54 -19.72
C PRO A 35 -4.88 -8.34 -18.43
N GLY A 36 -4.10 -9.43 -18.46
CA GLY A 36 -3.80 -10.24 -17.29
C GLY A 36 -2.98 -9.47 -16.26
N ALA A 37 -3.04 -9.95 -15.03
CA ALA A 37 -2.32 -9.38 -13.90
C ALA A 37 -1.71 -10.48 -13.04
N GLU A 38 -0.57 -10.21 -12.46
CA GLU A 38 0.13 -11.07 -11.53
C GLU A 38 -0.33 -10.83 -10.07
N PRO A 39 -0.20 -11.82 -9.16
CA PRO A 39 -0.55 -11.66 -7.74
C PRO A 39 0.17 -10.48 -7.08
N GLY A 40 -0.59 -9.59 -6.44
CA GLY A 40 -0.07 -8.35 -5.86
C GLY A 40 -0.08 -7.15 -6.80
N ALA A 41 -0.57 -7.29 -8.04
CA ALA A 41 -0.73 -6.18 -8.97
C ALA A 41 -1.79 -5.17 -8.49
N HIS A 42 -1.65 -3.94 -8.97
CA HIS A 42 -2.59 -2.86 -8.72
C HIS A 42 -2.90 -2.08 -9.99
N ILE A 43 -4.03 -1.38 -10.00
CA ILE A 43 -4.40 -0.43 -11.04
C ILE A 43 -4.40 1.01 -10.50
N ALA A 44 -4.01 1.96 -11.34
CA ALA A 44 -4.17 3.38 -11.09
C ALA A 44 -5.43 3.89 -11.78
N LEU A 45 -6.35 4.47 -11.02
CA LEU A 45 -7.60 5.06 -11.50
C LEU A 45 -7.50 6.57 -11.55
N ASP A 46 -8.02 7.18 -12.60
CA ASP A 46 -8.35 8.61 -12.60
C ASP A 46 -9.75 8.79 -12.01
N LEU A 47 -9.81 9.50 -10.91
CA LEU A 47 -11.03 9.80 -10.16
C LEU A 47 -11.25 11.31 -10.15
N ASP A 48 -11.79 11.84 -11.23
CA ASP A 48 -12.01 13.28 -11.41
C ASP A 48 -10.70 14.09 -11.24
N GLY A 49 -9.66 13.71 -12.00
CA GLY A 49 -8.33 14.32 -11.96
C GLY A 49 -7.45 13.88 -10.78
N ARG A 50 -7.94 12.97 -9.94
CA ARG A 50 -7.19 12.43 -8.79
C ARG A 50 -6.75 11.00 -9.08
N VAL A 51 -5.48 10.79 -9.29
CA VAL A 51 -4.94 9.43 -9.49
C VAL A 51 -4.86 8.70 -8.15
N ARG A 52 -5.46 7.49 -8.09
CA ARG A 52 -5.40 6.60 -6.92
C ARG A 52 -5.14 5.16 -7.35
N ARG A 53 -4.31 4.48 -6.57
CA ARG A 53 -3.92 3.09 -6.82
C ARG A 53 -4.69 2.14 -5.91
N TYR A 54 -5.16 1.03 -6.49
CA TYR A 54 -5.92 0.00 -5.78
C TYR A 54 -5.44 -1.38 -6.22
N SER A 55 -5.13 -2.25 -5.25
CA SER A 55 -4.72 -3.62 -5.51
C SER A 55 -5.87 -4.42 -6.12
N LEU A 56 -5.54 -5.27 -7.09
CA LEU A 56 -6.47 -6.21 -7.67
C LEU A 56 -6.74 -7.36 -6.69
N LEU A 57 -8.02 -7.71 -6.53
CA LEU A 57 -8.44 -8.80 -5.66
C LEU A 57 -8.26 -10.17 -6.33
N HIS A 58 -8.31 -10.22 -7.66
CA HIS A 58 -8.14 -11.41 -8.49
C HIS A 58 -7.12 -11.14 -9.58
N THR A 59 -6.39 -12.15 -9.95
CA THR A 59 -5.33 -12.08 -10.97
C THR A 59 -5.37 -13.31 -11.87
N GLY A 60 -4.73 -13.21 -13.03
CA GLY A 60 -4.69 -14.29 -14.02
C GLY A 60 -4.18 -13.81 -15.36
N PRO A 61 -3.98 -14.72 -16.33
CA PRO A 61 -3.38 -14.40 -17.65
C PRO A 61 -4.27 -13.51 -18.53
N ALA A 62 -5.57 -13.53 -18.32
CA ALA A 62 -6.55 -12.64 -18.94
C ALA A 62 -7.76 -12.57 -18.01
N LEU A 63 -8.39 -11.40 -17.89
CA LEU A 63 -9.47 -11.16 -16.95
C LEU A 63 -10.70 -10.59 -17.68
N ASP A 64 -11.88 -11.04 -17.30
CA ASP A 64 -13.14 -10.46 -17.81
C ASP A 64 -13.50 -9.17 -17.04
N HIS A 65 -12.88 -8.93 -15.90
CA HIS A 65 -13.05 -7.74 -15.08
C HIS A 65 -11.85 -7.50 -14.15
N TYR A 66 -11.69 -6.27 -13.71
CA TYR A 66 -10.87 -5.94 -12.54
C TYR A 66 -11.77 -5.76 -11.32
N SER A 67 -11.38 -6.32 -10.19
CA SER A 67 -12.07 -6.16 -8.91
C SER A 67 -11.13 -5.54 -7.88
N ILE A 68 -11.58 -4.48 -7.23
CA ILE A 68 -10.84 -3.76 -6.19
C ILE A 68 -11.71 -3.56 -4.96
N ALA A 69 -11.08 -3.39 -3.78
CA ALA A 69 -11.79 -2.96 -2.58
C ALA A 69 -11.25 -1.62 -2.08
N VAL A 70 -12.14 -0.72 -1.73
CA VAL A 70 -11.83 0.65 -1.37
C VAL A 70 -12.34 0.98 0.01
N LEU A 71 -11.43 1.29 0.92
CA LEU A 71 -11.75 1.80 2.25
C LEU A 71 -12.04 3.30 2.15
N ARG A 72 -13.19 3.73 2.68
CA ARG A 72 -13.50 5.15 2.87
C ARG A 72 -12.67 5.70 4.01
N THR A 73 -11.75 6.60 3.71
CA THR A 73 -10.94 7.27 4.72
C THR A 73 -11.55 8.62 5.08
N ALA A 74 -11.70 8.89 6.39
CA ALA A 74 -12.31 10.14 6.88
C ALA A 74 -11.52 11.39 6.44
N GLN A 75 -10.19 11.27 6.37
CA GLN A 75 -9.27 12.33 5.94
C GLN A 75 -8.82 12.13 4.49
N SER A 76 -9.73 11.68 3.62
CA SER A 76 -9.46 11.47 2.21
C SER A 76 -9.15 12.79 1.49
N GLN A 77 -8.17 12.77 0.60
CA GLN A 77 -7.98 13.82 -0.41
C GLN A 77 -9.00 13.70 -1.57
N GLY A 78 -10.19 13.15 -1.28
CA GLY A 78 -11.34 13.07 -2.17
C GLY A 78 -11.49 11.77 -2.96
N GLY A 79 -10.42 10.97 -3.20
CA GLY A 79 -10.51 9.79 -4.07
C GLY A 79 -11.43 8.69 -3.53
N SER A 80 -11.20 8.22 -2.28
CA SER A 80 -12.05 7.19 -1.67
C SER A 80 -13.47 7.68 -1.42
N GLN A 81 -13.64 8.97 -1.06
CA GLN A 81 -14.96 9.58 -0.90
C GLN A 81 -15.71 9.65 -2.23
N PHE A 82 -15.04 10.06 -3.33
CA PHE A 82 -15.63 10.05 -4.67
C PHE A 82 -16.16 8.66 -5.05
N ILE A 83 -15.36 7.61 -4.82
CA ILE A 83 -15.79 6.24 -5.09
C ILE A 83 -17.01 5.87 -4.25
N HIS A 84 -17.02 6.20 -2.95
CA HIS A 84 -18.13 5.82 -2.07
C HIS A 84 -19.42 6.61 -2.37
N ASP A 85 -19.30 7.92 -2.60
CA ASP A 85 -20.44 8.83 -2.55
C ASP A 85 -20.97 9.22 -3.93
N GLN A 86 -20.12 9.20 -4.97
CA GLN A 86 -20.47 9.75 -6.28
C GLN A 86 -20.43 8.69 -7.39
N LEU A 87 -19.45 7.79 -7.40
CA LEU A 87 -19.29 6.79 -8.44
C LEU A 87 -20.42 5.74 -8.36
N ALA A 88 -21.17 5.55 -9.43
CA ALA A 88 -22.30 4.62 -9.53
C ALA A 88 -22.05 3.50 -10.54
N VAL A 89 -22.85 2.44 -10.48
CA VAL A 89 -22.87 1.38 -11.52
C VAL A 89 -23.28 2.01 -12.85
N GLY A 90 -22.53 1.71 -13.90
CA GLY A 90 -22.67 2.28 -15.24
C GLY A 90 -21.73 3.46 -15.52
N ASP A 91 -21.15 4.08 -14.51
CA ASP A 91 -20.23 5.21 -14.72
C ASP A 91 -18.92 4.76 -15.37
N PRO A 92 -18.34 5.59 -16.25
CA PRO A 92 -17.03 5.36 -16.82
C PRO A 92 -15.93 5.62 -15.80
N VAL A 93 -14.90 4.80 -15.84
CA VAL A 93 -13.68 4.96 -15.02
C VAL A 93 -12.46 4.72 -15.90
N ARG A 94 -11.51 5.65 -15.89
CA ARG A 94 -10.25 5.49 -16.62
C ARG A 94 -9.20 4.81 -15.75
N VAL A 95 -8.69 3.68 -16.23
CA VAL A 95 -7.48 3.02 -15.73
C VAL A 95 -6.30 3.63 -16.46
N LEU A 96 -5.37 4.22 -15.72
CA LEU A 96 -4.17 4.87 -16.28
C LEU A 96 -3.00 3.92 -16.37
N GLU A 97 -2.95 2.93 -15.46
CA GLU A 97 -1.80 2.05 -15.28
C GLU A 97 -2.27 0.71 -14.68
N LEU A 98 -1.66 -0.37 -15.13
CA LEU A 98 -1.62 -1.66 -14.43
C LEU A 98 -0.15 -1.92 -14.08
N ALA A 99 0.18 -2.00 -12.79
CA ALA A 99 1.54 -2.17 -12.32
C ALA A 99 1.67 -3.30 -11.31
N HIS A 100 2.89 -3.81 -11.16
CA HIS A 100 3.20 -4.96 -10.33
C HIS A 100 4.48 -4.69 -9.52
N GLU A 101 4.34 -4.01 -8.40
CA GLU A 101 5.48 -3.62 -7.54
C GLU A 101 5.60 -4.51 -6.29
N PHE A 102 4.58 -5.30 -5.98
CA PHE A 102 4.52 -6.20 -4.80
C PHE A 102 4.44 -7.65 -5.27
N ALA A 103 5.49 -8.11 -5.97
CA ALA A 103 5.54 -9.40 -6.63
C ALA A 103 5.65 -10.57 -5.66
N LEU A 104 4.83 -11.61 -5.87
CA LEU A 104 4.95 -12.88 -5.18
C LEU A 104 6.20 -13.62 -5.68
N GLN A 105 7.08 -14.04 -4.76
CA GLN A 105 8.25 -14.87 -5.08
C GLN A 105 7.81 -16.30 -5.32
N PRO A 106 8.15 -16.89 -6.47
CA PRO A 106 7.80 -18.28 -6.73
C PRO A 106 8.61 -19.23 -5.82
N ASP A 107 8.10 -20.44 -5.65
CA ASP A 107 8.81 -21.59 -5.06
C ASP A 107 9.27 -21.44 -3.59
N ALA A 108 8.64 -20.55 -2.81
CA ALA A 108 8.87 -20.50 -1.38
C ALA A 108 8.34 -21.78 -0.70
N PRO A 109 9.11 -22.40 0.23
CA PRO A 109 8.65 -23.60 0.95
C PRO A 109 7.41 -23.31 1.82
N TYR A 110 7.22 -22.05 2.19
CA TYR A 110 6.06 -21.53 2.92
C TYR A 110 5.93 -20.02 2.74
N THR A 111 4.72 -19.52 2.56
CA THR A 111 4.44 -18.09 2.44
C THR A 111 3.52 -17.62 3.55
N LEU A 112 3.96 -16.64 4.32
CA LEU A 112 3.19 -16.00 5.36
C LEU A 112 2.65 -14.65 4.87
N LEU A 113 1.32 -14.50 4.83
CA LEU A 113 0.63 -13.31 4.36
C LEU A 113 -0.01 -12.60 5.58
N ILE A 114 0.37 -11.34 5.85
CA ILE A 114 -0.11 -10.58 7.02
C ILE A 114 -0.70 -9.25 6.54
N GLY A 115 -2.03 -9.13 6.59
CA GLY A 115 -2.76 -7.93 6.15
C GLY A 115 -3.33 -7.13 7.31
N GLY A 116 -3.05 -5.81 7.34
CA GLY A 116 -3.65 -4.87 8.29
C GLY A 116 -4.77 -4.05 7.66
N GLY A 117 -6.02 -4.21 8.14
CA GLY A 117 -7.18 -3.53 7.57
C GLY A 117 -7.33 -3.79 6.08
N ILE A 118 -7.47 -2.71 5.29
CA ILE A 118 -7.59 -2.81 3.82
C ILE A 118 -6.30 -3.32 3.14
N GLY A 119 -5.16 -3.37 3.83
CA GLY A 119 -3.94 -3.99 3.34
C GLY A 119 -4.04 -5.49 3.10
N ILE A 120 -5.16 -6.11 3.42
CA ILE A 120 -5.46 -7.49 3.02
C ILE A 120 -5.58 -7.64 1.50
N THR A 121 -5.94 -6.59 0.75
CA THR A 121 -6.33 -6.66 -0.65
C THR A 121 -5.28 -7.26 -1.60
N PRO A 122 -4.00 -6.86 -1.60
CA PRO A 122 -2.99 -7.51 -2.46
C PRO A 122 -2.71 -8.95 -2.04
N LEU A 123 -2.89 -9.25 -0.74
CA LEU A 123 -2.64 -10.57 -0.20
C LEU A 123 -3.73 -11.58 -0.55
N LEU A 124 -4.94 -11.11 -0.89
CA LEU A 124 -6.03 -11.98 -1.37
C LEU A 124 -5.68 -12.60 -2.71
N SER A 125 -5.20 -11.80 -3.67
CA SER A 125 -4.77 -12.32 -4.97
C SER A 125 -3.57 -13.27 -4.85
N MET A 126 -2.64 -12.99 -3.93
CA MET A 126 -1.52 -13.89 -3.61
C MET A 126 -2.02 -15.21 -3.01
N ALA A 127 -2.94 -15.14 -2.03
CA ALA A 127 -3.49 -16.32 -1.37
C ALA A 127 -4.27 -17.21 -2.34
N GLU A 128 -5.08 -16.61 -3.23
CA GLU A 128 -5.80 -17.33 -4.28
C GLU A 128 -4.82 -18.04 -5.23
N HIS A 129 -3.78 -17.37 -5.67
CA HIS A 129 -2.75 -17.94 -6.54
C HIS A 129 -2.01 -19.10 -5.85
N LEU A 130 -1.57 -18.93 -4.60
CA LEU A 130 -0.89 -19.96 -3.82
C LEU A 130 -1.78 -21.18 -3.61
N GLN A 131 -3.07 -20.98 -3.34
CA GLN A 131 -4.05 -22.05 -3.20
C GLN A 131 -4.22 -22.83 -4.51
N GLN A 132 -4.38 -22.14 -5.63
CA GLN A 132 -4.50 -22.76 -6.96
C GLN A 132 -3.25 -23.52 -7.36
N ALA A 133 -2.06 -23.02 -6.98
CA ALA A 133 -0.77 -23.67 -7.22
C ALA A 133 -0.47 -24.82 -6.23
N GLY A 134 -1.33 -25.07 -5.23
CA GLY A 134 -1.10 -26.08 -4.20
C GLY A 134 0.08 -25.77 -3.28
N GLN A 135 0.50 -24.49 -3.21
CA GLN A 135 1.60 -24.06 -2.37
C GLN A 135 1.15 -23.83 -0.92
N ARG A 136 2.08 -24.00 0.00
CA ARG A 136 1.80 -23.88 1.44
C ARG A 136 1.87 -22.43 1.88
N PHE A 137 0.80 -21.93 2.52
CA PHE A 137 0.75 -20.57 3.05
C PHE A 137 -0.19 -20.46 4.26
N ALA A 138 -0.10 -19.33 4.96
CA ALA A 138 -1.14 -18.87 5.88
C ALA A 138 -1.45 -17.39 5.61
N LEU A 139 -2.73 -17.02 5.75
CA LEU A 139 -3.21 -15.66 5.62
C LEU A 139 -3.73 -15.16 6.97
N HIS A 140 -3.18 -14.06 7.46
CA HIS A 140 -3.61 -13.39 8.69
C HIS A 140 -4.13 -12.01 8.38
N GLN A 141 -5.40 -11.77 8.70
CA GLN A 141 -6.02 -10.44 8.62
C GLN A 141 -6.10 -9.85 10.03
N ILE A 142 -5.57 -8.64 10.21
CA ILE A 142 -5.64 -7.90 11.47
C ILE A 142 -6.56 -6.70 11.24
N VAL A 143 -7.65 -6.61 12.00
CA VAL A 143 -8.62 -5.50 11.93
C VAL A 143 -8.77 -4.84 13.29
N HIS A 144 -9.18 -3.57 13.29
CA HIS A 144 -9.43 -2.84 14.52
C HIS A 144 -10.68 -3.40 15.24
N ASP A 145 -11.73 -3.68 14.48
CA ASP A 145 -12.99 -4.26 14.94
C ASP A 145 -13.57 -5.22 13.88
N ALA A 146 -14.48 -6.09 14.31
CA ALA A 146 -15.06 -7.14 13.47
C ALA A 146 -15.89 -6.60 12.28
N THR A 147 -16.45 -5.39 12.39
CA THR A 147 -17.29 -4.81 11.32
C THR A 147 -16.46 -4.38 10.11
N ARG A 148 -15.15 -4.23 10.27
CA ARG A 148 -14.18 -3.86 9.22
C ARG A 148 -13.43 -5.06 8.65
N GLN A 149 -13.83 -6.27 9.03
CA GLN A 149 -13.26 -7.50 8.48
C GLN A 149 -13.63 -7.63 7.01
N TYR A 150 -12.62 -7.80 6.15
CA TYR A 150 -12.85 -8.23 4.77
C TYR A 150 -13.30 -9.70 4.78
N PRO A 151 -14.43 -10.06 4.13
CA PRO A 151 -14.90 -11.43 4.08
C PRO A 151 -13.95 -12.29 3.22
N LEU A 152 -13.32 -13.28 3.82
CA LEU A 152 -12.47 -14.23 3.10
C LEU A 152 -13.34 -15.22 2.32
N ALA A 153 -12.86 -15.62 1.14
CA ALA A 153 -13.56 -16.62 0.34
C ALA A 153 -13.68 -17.96 1.08
N PRO A 154 -14.80 -18.69 0.93
CA PRO A 154 -14.96 -20.02 1.50
C PRO A 154 -13.82 -20.94 1.09
N GLY A 155 -13.19 -21.62 2.06
CA GLY A 155 -12.07 -22.52 1.82
C GLY A 155 -10.70 -21.89 1.68
N LEU A 156 -10.59 -20.55 1.72
CA LEU A 156 -9.31 -19.89 1.82
C LEU A 156 -8.76 -20.04 3.25
N PRO A 157 -7.56 -20.62 3.46
CA PRO A 157 -6.99 -20.80 4.81
C PRO A 157 -6.52 -19.48 5.38
N GLY A 158 -7.43 -18.74 6.03
CA GLY A 158 -7.17 -17.45 6.62
C GLY A 158 -7.70 -17.32 8.05
N GLN A 159 -7.04 -16.50 8.84
CA GLN A 159 -7.43 -16.17 10.23
C GLN A 159 -7.60 -14.67 10.38
N THR A 160 -8.65 -14.27 11.09
CA THR A 160 -8.87 -12.86 11.44
C THR A 160 -8.54 -12.62 12.91
N HIS A 161 -7.79 -11.56 13.15
CA HIS A 161 -7.36 -11.09 14.45
C HIS A 161 -7.97 -9.72 14.73
N ILE A 162 -8.66 -9.58 15.85
CA ILE A 162 -9.30 -8.31 16.24
C ILE A 162 -8.42 -7.62 17.28
N GLY A 163 -7.97 -6.40 16.95
CA GLY A 163 -7.01 -5.64 17.75
C GLY A 163 -5.55 -5.95 17.41
N ARG A 164 -4.68 -4.93 17.58
CA ARG A 164 -3.26 -5.01 17.18
C ARG A 164 -2.45 -6.05 17.96
N SER A 165 -2.81 -6.33 19.20
CA SER A 165 -2.10 -7.26 20.09
C SER A 165 -2.61 -8.70 20.00
N SER A 166 -3.57 -8.99 19.13
CA SER A 166 -4.20 -10.31 19.04
C SER A 166 -3.38 -11.33 18.22
N LEU A 167 -2.34 -10.88 17.52
CA LEU A 167 -1.42 -11.75 16.78
C LEU A 167 -0.03 -11.75 17.44
N ASP A 168 0.42 -12.92 17.88
CA ASP A 168 1.79 -13.13 18.35
C ASP A 168 2.76 -13.17 17.14
N LEU A 169 3.23 -12.02 16.70
CA LEU A 169 4.14 -11.89 15.58
C LEU A 169 5.49 -12.61 15.81
N PRO A 170 6.16 -12.49 16.98
CA PRO A 170 7.38 -13.24 17.23
C PRO A 170 7.19 -14.75 17.16
N GLY A 171 6.17 -15.29 17.83
CA GLY A 171 5.86 -16.73 17.81
C GLY A 171 5.51 -17.23 16.42
N LEU A 172 4.71 -16.44 15.66
CA LEU A 172 4.34 -16.76 14.28
C LEU A 172 5.56 -16.84 13.36
N LEU A 173 6.48 -15.88 13.45
CA LEU A 173 7.70 -15.85 12.63
C LEU A 173 8.70 -16.93 13.04
N ALA A 174 8.84 -17.20 14.35
CA ALA A 174 9.74 -18.24 14.87
C ALA A 174 9.32 -19.66 14.45
N ALA A 175 8.03 -19.88 14.23
CA ALA A 175 7.47 -21.16 13.83
C ALA A 175 7.68 -21.50 12.33
N GLN A 176 8.20 -20.55 11.53
CA GLN A 176 8.33 -20.78 10.09
C GLN A 176 9.55 -21.64 9.72
N VAL A 177 9.38 -22.43 8.66
CA VAL A 177 10.47 -23.26 8.12
C VAL A 177 11.54 -22.38 7.43
N PRO A 178 12.82 -22.82 7.41
CA PRO A 178 13.86 -22.11 6.69
C PRO A 178 13.49 -21.88 5.22
N GLY A 179 13.76 -20.68 4.70
CA GLY A 179 13.40 -20.31 3.31
C GLY A 179 12.01 -19.72 3.14
N SER A 180 11.16 -19.68 4.20
CA SER A 180 9.85 -19.04 4.16
C SER A 180 9.94 -17.56 3.76
N GLN A 181 8.90 -17.07 3.08
CA GLN A 181 8.74 -15.67 2.71
C GLN A 181 7.60 -15.03 3.52
N VAL A 182 7.74 -13.77 3.86
CA VAL A 182 6.71 -12.99 4.56
C VAL A 182 6.28 -11.81 3.69
N TYR A 183 4.98 -11.70 3.49
CA TYR A 183 4.34 -10.54 2.82
C TYR A 183 3.49 -9.81 3.84
N VAL A 184 3.79 -8.57 4.09
CA VAL A 184 3.02 -7.71 4.99
C VAL A 184 2.51 -6.49 4.27
N CYS A 185 1.20 -6.24 4.35
CA CYS A 185 0.61 -5.02 3.82
C CYS A 185 -0.35 -4.40 4.84
N GLY A 186 -0.26 -3.08 5.04
CA GLY A 186 -1.09 -2.37 6.01
C GLY A 186 -0.43 -1.11 6.56
N PRO A 187 -0.89 -0.62 7.72
CA PRO A 187 -0.34 0.57 8.38
C PRO A 187 1.15 0.41 8.68
N ALA A 188 1.90 1.51 8.61
CA ALA A 188 3.35 1.53 8.84
C ALA A 188 3.77 0.88 10.16
N GLY A 189 2.97 1.05 11.22
CA GLY A 189 3.22 0.41 12.51
C GLY A 189 3.17 -1.12 12.49
N LEU A 190 2.32 -1.73 11.65
CA LEU A 190 2.28 -3.18 11.44
C LEU A 190 3.52 -3.63 10.66
N VAL A 191 3.82 -2.97 9.56
CA VAL A 191 5.00 -3.26 8.74
C VAL A 191 6.28 -3.16 9.57
N GLY A 192 6.41 -2.10 10.38
CA GLY A 192 7.54 -1.91 11.30
C GLY A 192 7.63 -3.01 12.34
N ALA A 193 6.52 -3.43 12.94
CA ALA A 193 6.49 -4.51 13.94
C ALA A 193 6.91 -5.86 13.35
N VAL A 194 6.44 -6.22 12.14
CA VAL A 194 6.85 -7.44 11.44
C VAL A 194 8.34 -7.42 11.13
N ARG A 195 8.87 -6.30 10.60
CA ARG A 195 10.29 -6.15 10.30
C ARG A 195 11.17 -6.24 11.54
N ALA A 196 10.76 -5.59 12.62
CA ALA A 196 11.50 -5.63 13.90
C ALA A 196 11.55 -7.05 14.49
N ALA A 197 10.41 -7.75 14.52
CA ALA A 197 10.34 -9.13 15.00
C ALA A 197 11.18 -10.08 14.11
N ALA A 198 11.11 -9.94 12.78
CA ALA A 198 11.91 -10.72 11.84
C ALA A 198 13.42 -10.48 12.04
N ALA A 199 13.84 -9.22 12.21
CA ALA A 199 15.24 -8.87 12.46
C ALA A 199 15.76 -9.49 13.77
N GLN A 200 14.98 -9.46 14.86
CA GLN A 200 15.32 -10.10 16.14
C GLN A 200 15.49 -11.63 16.01
N LEU A 201 14.76 -12.26 15.11
CA LEU A 201 14.81 -13.69 14.82
C LEU A 201 15.87 -14.06 13.75
N GLY A 202 16.64 -13.09 13.26
CA GLY A 202 17.67 -13.31 12.25
C GLY A 202 17.16 -13.62 10.85
N TRP A 203 15.95 -13.17 10.50
CA TRP A 203 15.45 -13.29 9.14
C TRP A 203 16.26 -12.42 8.17
N ALA A 204 16.58 -12.98 7.00
CA ALA A 204 17.19 -12.23 5.93
C ALA A 204 16.21 -11.15 5.40
N PRO A 205 16.61 -9.86 5.28
CA PRO A 205 15.72 -8.77 4.90
C PRO A 205 14.98 -8.99 3.57
N GLU A 206 15.61 -9.64 2.60
CA GLU A 206 15.06 -9.98 1.28
C GLU A 206 13.91 -10.99 1.32
N ARG A 207 13.69 -11.63 2.45
CA ARG A 207 12.54 -12.51 2.68
C ARG A 207 11.33 -11.80 3.31
N ILE A 208 11.46 -10.51 3.57
CA ILE A 208 10.40 -9.69 4.16
C ILE A 208 9.94 -8.66 3.12
N HIS A 209 8.87 -9.02 2.43
CA HIS A 209 8.23 -8.15 1.43
C HIS A 209 7.16 -7.32 2.10
N SER A 210 7.13 -6.03 1.81
CA SER A 210 6.12 -5.15 2.43
C SER A 210 5.60 -4.12 1.47
N GLU A 211 4.29 -3.86 1.56
CA GLU A 211 3.64 -2.73 0.94
C GLU A 211 2.91 -1.92 2.01
N SER A 212 2.99 -0.61 1.95
CA SER A 212 2.24 0.28 2.84
C SER A 212 1.27 1.11 2.03
N PHE A 213 0.00 1.10 2.42
CA PHE A 213 -1.00 2.04 1.92
C PHE A 213 -1.03 3.31 2.76
N GLY A 214 0.06 3.59 3.47
CA GLY A 214 0.17 4.64 4.44
C GLY A 214 -0.33 5.98 3.92
N ALA A 215 -1.05 6.68 4.78
CA ALA A 215 -1.25 8.09 4.60
C ALA A 215 0.13 8.76 4.51
N ALA A 216 0.35 9.51 3.46
CA ALA A 216 1.58 10.27 3.24
C ALA A 216 1.87 11.24 4.42
N ALA A 217 0.87 11.58 5.21
CA ALA A 217 0.97 12.40 6.40
C ALA A 217 -0.14 12.01 7.37
N ASP A 218 0.17 11.98 8.66
CA ASP A 218 -0.79 11.75 9.72
C ASP A 218 -1.27 13.12 10.25
N ALA A 219 -2.57 13.28 10.48
CA ALA A 219 -3.09 14.51 11.05
C ALA A 219 -2.59 14.76 12.50
N SER A 220 -2.07 13.72 13.15
CA SER A 220 -1.40 13.82 14.46
C SER A 220 0.06 14.29 14.34
N ASP A 221 0.62 14.40 13.12
CA ASP A 221 1.94 14.99 12.92
C ASP A 221 1.90 16.46 13.34
N GLY A 222 2.88 16.88 14.11
CA GLY A 222 3.02 18.31 14.47
C GLY A 222 3.37 19.16 13.24
N PRO A 223 3.26 20.50 13.35
CA PRO A 223 3.72 21.39 12.28
C PRO A 223 5.23 21.21 12.09
N LEU A 224 5.68 21.22 10.84
CA LEU A 224 7.07 21.02 10.48
C LEU A 224 7.57 22.19 9.61
N ARG A 225 8.73 22.75 9.96
CA ARG A 225 9.47 23.69 9.12
C ARG A 225 10.62 22.99 8.44
N VAL A 226 10.62 23.01 7.11
CA VAL A 226 11.66 22.43 6.30
C VAL A 226 12.56 23.52 5.72
N THR A 227 13.89 23.36 5.90
CA THR A 227 14.90 24.20 5.25
C THR A 227 15.53 23.41 4.10
N LEU A 228 15.51 23.94 2.90
CA LEU A 228 16.20 23.42 1.73
C LEU A 228 17.60 24.01 1.72
N VAL A 229 18.62 23.17 1.94
CA VAL A 229 19.99 23.68 2.21
C VAL A 229 20.61 24.31 0.96
N GLN A 230 20.33 23.76 -0.23
CA GLN A 230 20.92 24.27 -1.48
C GLN A 230 20.33 25.63 -1.90
N SER A 231 19.02 25.79 -1.74
CA SER A 231 18.31 27.03 -2.13
C SER A 231 18.16 28.04 -1.01
N GLY A 232 18.34 27.62 0.26
CA GLY A 232 18.06 28.44 1.44
C GLY A 232 16.56 28.66 1.70
N GLN A 233 15.68 28.06 0.90
CA GLN A 233 14.23 28.21 1.04
C GLN A 233 13.72 27.53 2.31
N ARG A 234 12.74 28.17 2.97
CA ARG A 234 12.03 27.62 4.13
C ARG A 234 10.58 27.38 3.78
N ILE A 235 10.09 26.20 4.15
CA ILE A 235 8.74 25.73 3.82
C ILE A 235 8.07 25.29 5.12
N ASP A 236 6.94 25.89 5.46
CA ASP A 236 6.11 25.42 6.57
C ASP A 236 5.14 24.34 6.03
N VAL A 237 5.20 23.15 6.63
CA VAL A 237 4.39 21.98 6.27
C VAL A 237 3.31 21.79 7.31
N ALA A 238 2.06 21.84 6.89
CA ALA A 238 0.93 21.68 7.79
C ALA A 238 0.75 20.21 8.22
N PRO A 239 0.22 19.97 9.45
CA PRO A 239 -0.21 18.62 9.85
C PRO A 239 -1.14 18.00 8.81
N GLY A 240 -0.90 16.71 8.47
CA GLY A 240 -1.70 16.02 7.45
C GLY A 240 -1.35 16.34 6.00
N GLN A 241 -0.40 17.25 5.74
CA GLN A 241 0.17 17.50 4.42
C GLN A 241 1.42 16.63 4.22
N SER A 242 1.56 15.95 3.07
CA SER A 242 2.81 15.24 2.82
C SER A 242 3.97 16.24 2.60
N LEU A 243 5.15 15.86 3.08
CA LEU A 243 6.35 16.65 2.86
C LEU A 243 6.61 16.84 1.35
N LEU A 244 6.42 15.79 0.55
CA LEU A 244 6.51 15.87 -0.91
C LEU A 244 5.57 16.90 -1.50
N ASP A 245 4.28 16.91 -1.09
CA ASP A 245 3.31 17.87 -1.63
C ASP A 245 3.64 19.31 -1.25
N ALA A 246 4.15 19.52 -0.03
CA ALA A 246 4.62 20.86 0.40
C ALA A 246 5.83 21.32 -0.41
N LEU A 247 6.80 20.43 -0.67
CA LEU A 247 7.97 20.72 -1.51
C LEU A 247 7.56 21.10 -2.93
N LEU A 248 6.69 20.30 -3.55
CA LEU A 248 6.19 20.56 -4.90
C LEU A 248 5.38 21.87 -4.98
N ALA A 249 4.53 22.16 -4.01
CA ALA A 249 3.77 23.42 -3.94
C ALA A 249 4.68 24.63 -3.78
N ALA A 250 5.82 24.49 -3.13
CA ALA A 250 6.84 25.53 -2.97
C ALA A 250 7.78 25.66 -4.19
N GLY A 251 7.57 24.86 -5.24
CA GLY A 251 8.41 24.85 -6.44
C GLY A 251 9.75 24.12 -6.26
N ALA A 252 9.96 23.46 -5.14
CA ALA A 252 11.13 22.64 -4.91
C ALA A 252 10.92 21.28 -5.58
N TRP A 253 11.73 20.99 -6.60
CA TRP A 253 11.56 19.75 -7.33
C TRP A 253 12.36 18.61 -6.68
N THR A 254 11.67 17.52 -6.34
CA THR A 254 12.25 16.23 -5.99
C THR A 254 11.59 15.16 -6.84
N GLY A 255 12.37 14.16 -7.27
CA GLY A 255 11.80 13.02 -8.01
C GLY A 255 10.71 12.33 -7.20
N TYR A 256 9.68 11.84 -7.85
CA TYR A 256 8.67 10.98 -7.20
C TYR A 256 7.95 10.12 -8.23
N GLU A 257 7.48 8.94 -7.79
CA GLU A 257 6.67 8.02 -8.59
C GLU A 257 5.52 7.45 -7.76
N CYS A 258 5.81 6.45 -6.93
CA CYS A 258 4.78 5.64 -6.26
C CYS A 258 3.99 6.39 -5.18
N ARG A 259 4.54 7.43 -4.56
CA ARG A 259 3.98 8.17 -3.41
C ARG A 259 3.62 7.28 -2.20
N ARG A 260 4.26 6.11 -2.08
CA ARG A 260 3.99 5.09 -1.04
C ARG A 260 5.23 4.73 -0.21
N GLY A 261 6.36 5.39 -0.48
CA GLY A 261 7.60 5.16 0.26
C GLY A 261 8.30 3.84 -0.09
N VAL A 262 8.01 3.23 -1.24
CA VAL A 262 8.56 1.92 -1.62
C VAL A 262 9.54 2.00 -2.79
N CYS A 263 9.32 2.88 -3.78
CA CYS A 263 10.17 2.95 -4.97
C CYS A 263 11.47 3.75 -4.78
N GLY A 264 11.57 4.55 -3.73
CA GLY A 264 12.75 5.38 -3.48
C GLY A 264 12.91 6.61 -4.39
N ALA A 265 12.02 6.85 -5.37
CA ALA A 265 12.15 7.97 -6.31
C ALA A 265 12.11 9.36 -5.62
N CYS A 266 11.47 9.46 -4.44
CA CYS A 266 11.45 10.67 -3.62
C CYS A 266 12.44 10.63 -2.45
N LEU A 267 13.45 9.77 -2.54
CA LEU A 267 14.48 9.67 -1.50
C LEU A 267 15.30 10.98 -1.49
N THR A 268 15.33 11.63 -0.34
CA THR A 268 16.01 12.92 -0.15
C THR A 268 16.94 12.83 1.04
N GLU A 269 18.14 13.35 0.90
CA GLU A 269 19.12 13.38 1.98
C GLU A 269 18.67 14.33 3.08
N VAL A 270 18.82 13.89 4.33
CA VAL A 270 18.56 14.67 5.55
C VAL A 270 19.84 15.23 6.08
N VAL A 271 19.94 16.55 6.12
CA VAL A 271 21.12 17.28 6.61
C VAL A 271 21.03 17.49 8.13
N SER A 272 19.83 17.78 8.64
CA SER A 272 19.58 17.88 10.08
C SER A 272 18.11 17.58 10.41
N GLY A 273 17.85 17.23 11.65
CA GLY A 273 16.57 16.71 12.13
C GLY A 273 16.56 15.18 12.18
N THR A 274 15.57 14.60 12.85
CA THR A 274 15.41 13.15 13.00
C THR A 274 14.24 12.67 12.19
N PRO A 275 14.44 11.88 11.12
CA PRO A 275 13.34 11.35 10.32
C PRO A 275 12.46 10.35 11.07
N ILE A 276 11.15 10.46 10.95
CA ILE A 276 10.18 9.41 11.28
C ILE A 276 9.91 8.64 10.01
N HIS A 277 10.56 7.48 9.86
CA HIS A 277 10.44 6.66 8.65
C HIS A 277 9.10 5.93 8.60
N ARG A 278 8.32 6.23 7.56
CA ARG A 278 7.11 5.50 7.15
C ARG A 278 7.32 4.79 5.82
N ASP A 279 8.54 4.87 5.30
CA ASP A 279 8.98 4.26 4.06
C ASP A 279 9.60 2.87 4.27
N SER A 280 9.87 2.22 3.14
CA SER A 280 10.48 0.89 3.08
C SER A 280 11.94 0.93 2.62
N ILE A 281 12.63 2.07 2.76
CA ILE A 281 14.03 2.17 2.36
C ILE A 281 14.93 1.25 3.20
N ALA A 282 16.08 0.91 2.62
CA ALA A 282 17.07 0.07 3.28
C ALA A 282 17.52 0.68 4.63
N PRO A 283 17.67 -0.13 5.69
CA PRO A 283 18.07 0.36 7.01
C PRO A 283 19.35 1.21 7.00
N ALA A 284 20.30 0.90 6.11
CA ALA A 284 21.54 1.65 5.96
C ALA A 284 21.35 3.11 5.52
N LEU A 285 20.25 3.43 4.86
CA LEU A 285 19.93 4.79 4.37
C LEU A 285 19.16 5.62 5.41
N ARG A 286 18.56 5.00 6.42
CA ARG A 286 17.67 5.66 7.39
C ARG A 286 18.33 6.73 8.25
N GLY A 287 19.65 6.69 8.42
CA GLY A 287 20.40 7.73 9.15
C GLY A 287 20.64 9.00 8.33
N HIS A 288 20.46 8.95 7.01
CA HIS A 288 20.93 10.02 6.11
C HIS A 288 19.91 10.44 5.08
N ALA A 289 18.81 9.72 4.88
CA ALA A 289 17.82 10.02 3.87
C ALA A 289 16.43 9.54 4.26
N MET A 290 15.39 10.11 3.66
CA MET A 290 13.98 9.73 3.86
C MET A 290 13.18 9.86 2.57
N CYS A 291 12.14 9.05 2.41
CA CYS A 291 11.18 9.24 1.34
C CYS A 291 10.18 10.34 1.72
N THR A 292 10.29 11.50 1.09
CA THR A 292 9.47 12.69 1.39
C THR A 292 7.97 12.49 1.17
N CYS A 293 7.57 11.48 0.41
CA CYS A 293 6.16 11.23 0.13
C CYS A 293 5.37 10.65 1.32
N VAL A 294 6.04 9.98 2.29
CA VAL A 294 5.35 9.30 3.41
C VAL A 294 6.00 9.57 4.77
N SER A 295 7.31 9.87 4.80
CA SER A 295 8.05 10.05 6.04
C SER A 295 7.88 11.46 6.60
N TRP A 296 8.10 11.63 7.90
CA TRP A 296 7.96 12.87 8.66
C TRP A 296 9.23 13.15 9.46
N ALA A 297 9.20 14.09 10.39
CA ALA A 297 10.31 14.37 11.29
C ALA A 297 9.85 14.44 12.75
N GLU A 298 10.75 14.03 13.65
CA GLU A 298 10.62 14.32 15.08
C GLU A 298 10.95 15.79 15.32
N GLY A 299 10.04 16.50 16.01
CA GLY A 299 10.21 17.91 16.31
C GLY A 299 9.82 18.83 15.13
N PRO A 300 9.96 20.16 15.33
CA PRO A 300 9.37 21.16 14.45
C PRO A 300 10.26 21.55 13.25
N GLU A 301 11.48 21.03 13.15
CA GLU A 301 12.45 21.47 12.14
C GLU A 301 13.15 20.27 11.46
N LEU A 302 13.33 20.38 10.14
CA LEU A 302 14.05 19.45 9.30
C LEU A 302 14.85 20.21 8.24
N ALA A 303 16.08 19.78 7.94
CA ALA A 303 16.82 20.29 6.81
C ALA A 303 17.08 19.19 5.78
N LEU A 304 16.78 19.48 4.53
CA LEU A 304 16.94 18.58 3.39
C LEU A 304 17.97 19.13 2.40
N ASN A 305 18.72 18.24 1.77
CA ASN A 305 19.68 18.59 0.73
C ASN A 305 18.96 18.76 -0.62
N LEU A 306 18.22 19.87 -0.75
CA LEU A 306 17.53 20.32 -1.96
C LEU A 306 17.80 21.79 -2.24
#